data_2a7cd5331c047e83d80379b99efb4db8
#
_entry.id   2a7cd5331c047e83d80379b99efb4db8
#
_cell.length_a   1.000
_cell.length_b   1.000
_cell.length_c   1.000
_cell.angle_alpha   90.00
_cell.angle_beta   90.00
_cell.angle_gamma   90.00
#
_symmetry.space_group_name_H-M   'P 1'
#
loop_
_entity.id
_entity.type
_entity.pdbx_description
1 polymer ?
#
loop_
_entity_poly.entity_id
_entity_poly.type
_entity_poly.pdbx_seq_one_letter_code
_entity_poly.pdbx_strand_id
1 'polypeptide(L)'
;MSDLLAGSEWWFLERLHYEGALLEVDIAEGIISAVSEDVSLDKGLSIEGVSPIEITEKSKHVRIQFPHVLAHQITDESYCAPEAGSTKEIGGRILCQHTDSAYLEHVIKNSLIDDLVDDPVCHYSLNLADHIIDVITTANPSIELI
;
A
#
# COMPACT_ATOMS: atom_id res chain seq x y z
N MET A 1 -10.52 -11.06 -8.47
CA MET A 1 -9.87 -9.86 -8.91
C MET A 1 -8.42 -9.75 -8.46
N SER A 2 -7.95 -10.40 -7.46
CA SER A 2 -6.63 -10.00 -6.97
C SER A 2 -5.84 -11.09 -6.30
N ASP A 3 -5.88 -12.24 -6.92
CA ASP A 3 -4.94 -13.29 -6.58
C ASP A 3 -3.50 -12.86 -6.85
N LEU A 4 -3.30 -11.75 -7.59
CA LEU A 4 -1.97 -11.21 -7.85
C LEU A 4 -1.24 -10.79 -6.59
N LEU A 5 -1.95 -10.32 -5.57
CA LEU A 5 -1.37 -9.92 -4.30
C LEU A 5 -1.38 -11.03 -3.24
N ALA A 6 -2.07 -12.14 -3.53
CA ALA A 6 -2.11 -13.29 -2.64
C ALA A 6 -0.79 -14.07 -2.69
N GLY A 7 -0.46 -14.72 -1.60
CA GLY A 7 0.73 -15.56 -1.51
C GLY A 7 2.01 -14.86 -1.09
N SER A 8 2.00 -13.54 -0.95
CA SER A 8 3.11 -12.79 -0.36
C SER A 8 2.60 -11.76 0.64
N GLU A 9 3.31 -11.64 1.74
CA GLU A 9 3.03 -10.63 2.77
C GLU A 9 3.91 -9.39 2.62
N TRP A 10 4.92 -9.47 1.75
CA TRP A 10 5.94 -8.43 1.63
C TRP A 10 5.91 -7.85 0.22
N TRP A 11 5.46 -6.60 0.11
CA TRP A 11 5.44 -5.87 -1.14
C TRP A 11 6.13 -4.53 -0.92
N PHE A 12 6.99 -4.15 -1.86
CA PHE A 12 7.78 -2.93 -1.79
C PHE A 12 7.35 -1.94 -2.85
N LEU A 13 7.31 -0.67 -2.48
CA LEU A 13 7.04 0.41 -3.42
C LEU A 13 8.22 0.58 -4.37
N GLU A 14 7.97 0.50 -5.68
CA GLU A 14 8.97 0.76 -6.70
C GLU A 14 8.79 2.12 -7.38
N ARG A 15 7.56 2.49 -7.66
CA ARG A 15 7.25 3.72 -8.36
C ARG A 15 5.85 4.20 -7.99
N LEU A 16 5.73 5.50 -7.83
CA LEU A 16 4.44 6.16 -7.68
C LEU A 16 4.37 7.32 -8.66
N HIS A 17 3.29 7.38 -9.44
CA HIS A 17 3.08 8.44 -10.42
C HIS A 17 1.65 8.95 -10.31
N TYR A 18 1.50 10.26 -10.18
CA TYR A 18 0.20 10.91 -10.10
C TYR A 18 0.08 11.97 -11.18
N GLU A 19 -0.91 11.81 -12.06
CA GLU A 19 -1.19 12.73 -13.15
C GLU A 19 -2.65 12.62 -13.58
N GLY A 20 -3.31 13.76 -13.77
CA GLY A 20 -4.68 13.78 -14.28
C GLY A 20 -5.68 13.03 -13.40
N ALA A 21 -5.56 13.12 -12.09
CA ALA A 21 -6.38 12.42 -11.11
C ALA A 21 -6.20 10.88 -11.13
N LEU A 22 -5.25 10.35 -11.88
CA LEU A 22 -4.87 8.94 -11.87
C LEU A 22 -3.61 8.75 -11.05
N LEU A 23 -3.69 7.92 -10.04
CA LEU A 23 -2.54 7.52 -9.24
C LEU A 23 -2.15 6.09 -9.62
N GLU A 24 -0.93 5.92 -10.12
CA GLU A 24 -0.36 4.62 -10.43
C GLU A 24 0.70 4.25 -9.40
N VAL A 25 0.61 3.06 -8.85
CA VAL A 25 1.56 2.57 -7.87
C VAL A 25 2.10 1.23 -8.36
N ASP A 26 3.39 1.18 -8.62
CA ASP A 26 4.07 -0.06 -9.00
C ASP A 26 4.76 -0.63 -7.77
N ILE A 27 4.51 -1.90 -7.52
CA ILE A 27 5.03 -2.62 -6.36
C ILE A 27 5.71 -3.92 -6.79
N ALA A 28 6.68 -4.33 -6.01
CA ALA A 28 7.42 -5.58 -6.24
C ALA A 28 7.26 -6.53 -5.06
N GLU A 29 7.07 -7.79 -5.38
CA GLU A 29 6.98 -8.85 -4.39
C GLU A 29 8.33 -9.08 -3.73
N GLY A 30 8.33 -9.07 -2.40
CA GLY A 30 9.49 -9.50 -1.61
C GLY A 30 9.47 -11.01 -1.46
N ILE A 31 10.59 -11.63 -1.76
CA ILE A 31 10.75 -13.08 -1.63
C ILE A 31 11.68 -13.36 -0.47
N ILE A 32 11.25 -14.25 0.43
CA ILE A 32 12.08 -14.69 1.54
C ILE A 32 13.18 -15.59 0.97
N SER A 33 14.44 -15.24 1.23
CA SER A 33 15.58 -16.02 0.79
C SER A 33 15.54 -17.42 1.38
N ALA A 34 15.83 -18.43 0.55
CA ALA A 34 15.98 -19.82 1.01
C ALA A 34 17.27 -20.02 1.80
N VAL A 35 18.21 -19.08 1.72
CA VAL A 35 19.50 -19.14 2.40
C VAL A 35 19.47 -18.20 3.60
N SER A 36 19.68 -18.77 4.79
CA SER A 36 19.84 -17.97 6.01
C SER A 36 21.19 -17.26 6.01
N GLU A 37 21.20 -16.02 6.47
CA GLU A 37 22.39 -15.22 6.62
C GLU A 37 22.52 -14.72 8.04
N ASP A 38 23.77 -14.49 8.49
CA ASP A 38 24.02 -13.81 9.73
C ASP A 38 24.03 -12.31 9.48
N VAL A 39 23.32 -11.57 10.30
CA VAL A 39 23.24 -10.11 10.20
C VAL A 39 24.06 -9.50 11.32
N SER A 40 25.07 -8.70 10.95
CA SER A 40 25.86 -7.94 11.90
C SER A 40 25.16 -6.64 12.25
N LEU A 41 24.97 -6.39 13.53
CA LEU A 41 24.43 -5.15 14.06
C LEU A 41 25.55 -4.27 14.58
N ASP A 42 25.27 -2.99 14.80
CA ASP A 42 26.21 -2.08 15.43
C ASP A 42 26.67 -2.62 16.80
N LYS A 43 27.88 -2.27 17.21
CA LYS A 43 28.51 -2.69 18.46
C LYS A 43 28.85 -4.19 18.55
N GLY A 44 29.08 -4.84 17.42
CA GLY A 44 29.52 -6.22 17.38
C GLY A 44 28.45 -7.25 17.69
N LEU A 45 27.19 -6.85 17.72
CA LEU A 45 26.07 -7.77 17.82
C LEU A 45 25.78 -8.38 16.45
N SER A 46 25.39 -9.65 16.43
CA SER A 46 24.97 -10.33 15.23
C SER A 46 23.70 -11.13 15.46
N ILE A 47 22.86 -11.25 14.44
CA ILE A 47 21.67 -12.11 14.44
C ILE A 47 21.96 -13.27 13.49
N GLU A 48 21.94 -14.49 13.99
CA GLU A 48 22.19 -15.70 13.22
C GLU A 48 20.89 -16.21 12.59
N GLY A 49 21.01 -16.80 11.41
CA GLY A 49 19.91 -17.52 10.77
C GLY A 49 18.78 -16.64 10.24
N VAL A 50 19.06 -15.35 9.97
CA VAL A 50 18.07 -14.44 9.40
C VAL A 50 17.91 -14.71 7.90
N SER A 51 16.66 -14.87 7.44
CA SER A 51 16.35 -14.98 6.02
C SER A 51 15.95 -13.60 5.49
N PRO A 52 16.78 -12.99 4.63
CA PRO A 52 16.46 -11.68 4.08
C PRO A 52 15.27 -11.76 3.13
N ILE A 53 14.50 -10.67 3.07
CA ILE A 53 13.40 -10.48 2.13
C ILE A 53 13.93 -9.60 1.02
N GLU A 54 13.94 -10.12 -0.20
CA GLU A 54 14.57 -9.45 -1.34
C GLU A 54 13.65 -9.44 -2.55
N ILE A 55 13.84 -8.43 -3.40
CA ILE A 55 13.27 -8.42 -4.74
C ILE A 55 14.24 -9.19 -5.64
N THR A 56 13.75 -10.25 -6.28
CA THR A 56 14.54 -11.13 -7.13
C THR A 56 13.97 -11.20 -8.54
N GLU A 57 14.62 -11.94 -9.43
CA GLU A 57 14.09 -12.19 -10.77
C GLU A 57 12.75 -12.94 -10.77
N LYS A 58 12.44 -13.62 -9.68
CA LYS A 58 11.18 -14.35 -9.51
C LYS A 58 10.08 -13.49 -8.91
N SER A 59 10.39 -12.28 -8.47
CA SER A 59 9.41 -11.38 -7.86
C SER A 59 8.38 -10.94 -8.89
N LYS A 60 7.12 -10.99 -8.48
CA LYS A 60 6.05 -10.37 -9.27
C LYS A 60 6.16 -8.86 -9.19
N HIS A 61 5.85 -8.18 -10.28
CA HIS A 61 5.70 -6.74 -10.34
C HIS A 61 4.25 -6.43 -10.71
N VAL A 62 3.62 -5.62 -9.90
CA VAL A 62 2.18 -5.35 -10.00
C VAL A 62 1.96 -3.85 -10.05
N ARG A 63 1.07 -3.42 -10.92
CA ARG A 63 0.60 -2.03 -10.98
C ARG A 63 -0.81 -1.94 -10.42
N ILE A 64 -0.99 -1.03 -9.49
CA ILE A 64 -2.28 -0.68 -8.95
C ILE A 64 -2.63 0.72 -9.43
N GLN A 65 -3.80 0.87 -10.06
CA GLN A 65 -4.27 2.15 -10.56
C GLN A 65 -5.48 2.61 -9.77
N PHE A 66 -5.43 3.83 -9.27
CA PHE A 66 -6.57 4.48 -8.63
C PHE A 66 -7.03 5.64 -9.52
N PRO A 67 -8.15 5.50 -10.22
CA PRO A 67 -8.71 6.60 -10.99
C PRO A 67 -9.50 7.56 -10.09
N HIS A 68 -9.74 8.76 -10.58
CA HIS A 68 -10.55 9.78 -9.90
C HIS A 68 -10.08 10.07 -8.47
N VAL A 69 -8.78 10.17 -8.27
CA VAL A 69 -8.19 10.45 -6.95
C VAL A 69 -8.46 11.90 -6.55
N LEU A 70 -9.00 12.07 -5.35
CA LEU A 70 -9.30 13.38 -4.78
C LEU A 70 -8.18 13.82 -3.83
N ALA A 71 -7.58 12.88 -3.13
CA ALA A 71 -6.46 13.12 -2.23
C ALA A 71 -5.68 11.83 -2.01
N HIS A 72 -4.42 11.93 -1.72
CA HIS A 72 -3.61 10.80 -1.31
C HIS A 72 -2.49 11.25 -0.38
N GLN A 73 -1.96 10.31 0.37
CA GLN A 73 -0.78 10.54 1.22
C GLN A 73 0.06 9.28 1.28
N ILE A 74 1.34 9.47 1.52
CA ILE A 74 2.28 8.39 1.77
C ILE A 74 2.89 8.61 3.14
N THR A 75 2.86 7.58 3.97
CA THR A 75 3.47 7.60 5.29
C THR A 75 4.51 6.49 5.36
N ASP A 76 5.68 6.79 5.91
CA ASP A 76 6.66 5.76 6.25
C ASP A 76 6.00 4.80 7.24
N GLU A 77 6.11 3.51 6.97
CA GLU A 77 5.45 2.48 7.78
C GLU A 77 5.82 2.58 9.27
N SER A 78 7.06 2.97 9.56
CA SER A 78 7.54 3.11 10.94
C SER A 78 6.79 4.15 11.76
N TYR A 79 6.13 5.11 11.11
CA TYR A 79 5.44 6.22 11.78
C TYR A 79 3.93 6.18 11.58
N CYS A 80 3.42 5.19 10.87
CA CYS A 80 2.01 5.12 10.57
C CYS A 80 1.22 4.59 11.76
N ALA A 81 0.20 5.35 12.19
CA ALA A 81 -0.75 4.85 13.17
C ALA A 81 -1.88 4.10 12.44
N PRO A 82 -2.30 2.94 12.94
CA PRO A 82 -3.40 2.21 12.33
C PRO A 82 -4.72 2.95 12.48
N GLU A 83 -5.59 2.83 11.48
CA GLU A 83 -6.96 3.30 11.58
C GLU A 83 -7.75 2.43 12.57
N ALA A 84 -8.62 3.07 13.33
CA ALA A 84 -9.41 2.38 14.34
C ALA A 84 -10.69 1.73 13.78
N GLY A 85 -11.09 2.11 12.58
CA GLY A 85 -12.33 1.63 11.96
C GLY A 85 -12.20 0.28 11.27
N SER A 86 -13.30 -0.17 10.71
CA SER A 86 -13.36 -1.44 9.99
C SER A 86 -12.73 -1.34 8.61
N THR A 87 -12.12 -2.43 8.18
CA THR A 87 -11.54 -2.55 6.84
C THR A 87 -12.09 -3.77 6.12
N LYS A 88 -12.13 -3.67 4.78
CA LYS A 88 -12.45 -4.76 3.89
C LYS A 88 -11.24 -5.07 3.04
N GLU A 89 -10.77 -6.29 3.06
CA GLU A 89 -9.68 -6.73 2.20
C GLU A 89 -10.15 -6.81 0.74
N ILE A 90 -9.42 -6.17 -0.16
CA ILE A 90 -9.70 -6.20 -1.60
C ILE A 90 -8.62 -7.01 -2.31
N GLY A 91 -7.37 -6.78 -1.97
CA GLY A 91 -6.22 -7.54 -2.44
C GLY A 91 -5.46 -8.09 -1.23
N GLY A 92 -6.04 -9.08 -0.55
CA GLY A 92 -5.51 -9.57 0.72
C GLY A 92 -5.43 -8.43 1.75
N ARG A 93 -4.42 -8.46 2.60
CA ARG A 93 -4.15 -7.40 3.56
C ARG A 93 -3.39 -6.22 2.94
N ILE A 94 -2.92 -6.38 1.71
CA ILE A 94 -2.10 -5.38 1.04
C ILE A 94 -2.94 -4.22 0.54
N LEU A 95 -4.08 -4.49 -0.07
CA LEU A 95 -5.02 -3.48 -0.53
C LEU A 95 -6.33 -3.62 0.21
N CYS A 96 -6.66 -2.59 0.99
CA CYS A 96 -7.85 -2.58 1.84
C CYS A 96 -8.70 -1.37 1.57
N GLN A 97 -10.02 -1.51 1.77
CA GLN A 97 -10.96 -0.39 1.79
C GLN A 97 -11.37 -0.13 3.23
N HIS A 98 -11.30 1.13 3.64
CA HIS A 98 -11.73 1.55 4.97
C HIS A 98 -13.17 2.04 4.91
N THR A 99 -13.99 1.60 5.85
CA THR A 99 -15.39 2.02 5.92
C THR A 99 -15.61 3.21 6.84
N ASP A 100 -14.70 3.41 7.80
CA ASP A 100 -14.80 4.47 8.79
C ASP A 100 -13.36 4.84 9.19
N SER A 101 -12.85 5.93 8.62
CA SER A 101 -11.46 6.27 8.83
C SER A 101 -11.26 7.73 9.24
N ALA A 102 -10.28 7.95 10.10
CA ALA A 102 -9.88 9.29 10.51
C ALA A 102 -9.32 10.10 9.33
N TYR A 103 -8.59 9.44 8.43
CA TYR A 103 -8.04 10.11 7.25
C TYR A 103 -9.15 10.62 6.32
N LEU A 104 -10.13 9.78 6.01
CA LEU A 104 -11.28 10.19 5.18
C LEU A 104 -12.04 11.36 5.82
N GLU A 105 -12.31 11.26 7.10
CA GLU A 105 -12.99 12.31 7.86
C GLU A 105 -12.21 13.62 7.82
N HIS A 106 -10.90 13.55 8.02
CA HIS A 106 -10.02 14.72 7.94
C HIS A 106 -10.04 15.38 6.56
N VAL A 107 -9.93 14.59 5.51
CA VAL A 107 -9.91 15.09 4.13
C VAL A 107 -11.23 15.77 3.78
N ILE A 108 -12.35 15.13 4.10
CA ILE A 108 -13.67 15.73 3.82
C ILE A 108 -13.88 17.03 4.59
N LYS A 109 -13.51 17.05 5.86
CA LYS A 109 -13.68 18.23 6.73
C LYS A 109 -12.81 19.42 6.27
N ASN A 110 -11.64 19.15 5.73
CA ASN A 110 -10.67 20.19 5.38
C ASN A 110 -10.59 20.45 3.87
N SER A 111 -11.62 20.07 3.12
CA SER A 111 -11.69 20.27 1.67
C SER A 111 -13.09 20.67 1.24
N LEU A 112 -13.27 20.89 -0.07
CA LEU A 112 -14.58 21.15 -0.69
C LEU A 112 -15.21 19.89 -1.30
N ILE A 113 -14.70 18.71 -0.97
CA ILE A 113 -15.17 17.46 -1.57
C ILE A 113 -16.65 17.25 -1.33
N ASP A 114 -17.12 17.45 -0.11
CA ASP A 114 -18.53 17.24 0.25
C ASP A 114 -19.47 18.16 -0.52
N ASP A 115 -19.01 19.36 -0.89
CA ASP A 115 -19.80 20.33 -1.63
C ASP A 115 -19.75 20.11 -3.16
N LEU A 116 -18.69 19.53 -3.68
CA LEU A 116 -18.42 19.48 -5.12
C LEU A 116 -18.52 18.07 -5.73
N VAL A 117 -18.52 17.02 -4.91
CA VAL A 117 -18.50 15.62 -5.38
C VAL A 117 -19.80 14.96 -4.97
N ASP A 118 -20.55 14.47 -5.97
CA ASP A 118 -21.84 13.79 -5.75
C ASP A 118 -21.68 12.28 -5.57
N ASP A 119 -20.61 11.69 -6.12
CA ASP A 119 -20.37 10.26 -6.03
C ASP A 119 -19.89 9.85 -4.64
N PRO A 120 -20.13 8.60 -4.22
CA PRO A 120 -19.61 8.09 -2.96
C PRO A 120 -18.09 8.14 -2.93
N VAL A 121 -17.54 8.65 -1.85
CA VAL A 121 -16.10 8.81 -1.65
C VAL A 121 -15.59 7.67 -0.77
N CYS A 122 -14.54 7.02 -1.22
CA CYS A 122 -13.95 5.86 -0.56
C CYS A 122 -12.50 6.10 -0.17
N HIS A 123 -12.08 5.43 0.89
CA HIS A 123 -10.70 5.40 1.34
C HIS A 123 -10.12 4.01 1.11
N TYR A 124 -9.05 3.94 0.32
CA TYR A 124 -8.27 2.71 0.14
C TYR A 124 -6.89 2.89 0.75
N SER A 125 -6.30 1.81 1.25
CA SER A 125 -4.92 1.81 1.69
C SER A 125 -4.13 0.70 1.03
N LEU A 126 -2.87 1.02 0.66
CA LEU A 126 -1.86 0.05 0.28
C LEU A 126 -0.89 -0.10 1.44
N ASN A 127 -0.88 -1.27 2.02
CA ASN A 127 -0.06 -1.57 3.19
C ASN A 127 1.21 -2.28 2.74
N LEU A 128 2.20 -1.50 2.32
CA LEU A 128 3.47 -2.00 1.82
C LEU A 128 4.47 -2.18 2.96
N ALA A 129 5.58 -2.84 2.67
CA ALA A 129 6.58 -3.15 3.70
C ALA A 129 7.17 -1.89 4.34
N ASP A 130 7.46 -0.87 3.51
CA ASP A 130 8.12 0.35 3.98
C ASP A 130 7.21 1.58 3.95
N HIS A 131 6.05 1.49 3.30
CA HIS A 131 5.17 2.63 3.09
C HIS A 131 3.71 2.23 3.22
N ILE A 132 2.94 3.14 3.79
CA ILE A 132 1.48 3.05 3.76
C ILE A 132 0.98 4.17 2.84
N ILE A 133 0.23 3.80 1.81
CA ILE A 133 -0.34 4.76 0.86
C ILE A 133 -1.84 4.79 1.06
N ASP A 134 -2.35 5.96 1.43
CA ASP A 134 -3.79 6.19 1.60
C ASP A 134 -4.32 6.98 0.41
N VAL A 135 -5.45 6.54 -0.14
CA VAL A 135 -6.04 7.12 -1.33
C VAL A 135 -7.52 7.38 -1.10
N ILE A 136 -7.94 8.62 -1.37
CA ILE A 136 -9.35 9.02 -1.35
C ILE A 136 -9.80 9.17 -2.81
N THR A 137 -10.80 8.40 -3.19
CA THR A 137 -11.26 8.33 -4.57
C THR A 137 -12.75 8.01 -4.65
N THR A 138 -13.35 8.26 -5.82
CA THR A 138 -14.74 7.88 -6.12
C THR A 138 -14.86 6.64 -6.98
N ALA A 139 -13.74 5.98 -7.32
CA ALA A 139 -13.73 4.83 -8.22
C ALA A 139 -12.96 3.64 -7.62
N ASN A 140 -13.24 2.47 -8.13
CA ASN A 140 -12.53 1.27 -7.70
C ASN A 140 -11.12 1.21 -8.31
N PRO A 141 -10.13 0.74 -7.55
CA PRO A 141 -8.80 0.50 -8.09
C PRO A 141 -8.78 -0.71 -9.01
N SER A 142 -7.80 -0.75 -9.90
CA SER A 142 -7.49 -1.91 -10.72
C SER A 142 -6.09 -2.42 -10.41
N ILE A 143 -5.89 -3.73 -10.61
CA ILE A 143 -4.63 -4.41 -10.32
C ILE A 143 -4.23 -5.20 -11.55
N GLU A 144 -2.99 -5.02 -12.01
CA GLU A 144 -2.47 -5.75 -13.16
C GLU A 144 -1.02 -6.17 -12.95
N LEU A 145 -0.66 -7.29 -13.55
CA LEU A 145 0.73 -7.75 -13.59
C LEU A 145 1.47 -6.95 -14.66
N ILE A 146 2.66 -6.49 -14.36
CA ILE A 146 3.49 -5.73 -15.29
C ILE A 146 4.85 -6.38 -15.54
#